data_927cf423975774511668fc3c6f94050d
#
_entry.id   927cf423975774511668fc3c6f94050d
#
_cell.length_a   1.000
_cell.length_b   1.000
_cell.length_c   1.000
_cell.angle_alpha   90.00
_cell.angle_beta   90.00
_cell.angle_gamma   90.00
#
_symmetry.space_group_name_H-M   'P 1'
#
loop_
_entity.id
_entity.type
_entity.pdbx_description
1 polymer ?
#
loop_
_entity_poly.entity_id
_entity_poly.type
_entity_poly.pdbx_seq_one_letter_code
_entity_poly.pdbx_strand_id
1 'polypeptide(L)'
;RTLKKQIDAEYYEAKELLKQDEAVIEEIKAIDKSVYNQVKYINDYAAYPIYKNSTTEFLSPGEVFYEKLLEELKKAEHYIFMEYFIIHEGKMWDSILEILVEKVKEGVDVRLLYDDMGCITTLPNKYHEKMEKLGIKCQVFNKFIPILSVIVNNRDHRKITVIDGHTAFTGGINLADEYINEIVRFGHWKDASIMIKGEAVWNLTVMFLQVWNFVGFNREDYNKYRPKMYHPDDFVTDGYVQPYGDSPYDNELVGENVYLNIINKAKDYIYINTPYLIIDNELVTALTLAAKSGVDVRIVTPFIEDKWYAHIVTRAYYAQLIESGVKIYEYTPGFIHSKTFVCDDEIGVVGTINMDYRSLYLHFEC
;
A
#
# COMPACT_ATOMS: atom_id res chain seq x y z
N ARG A 1 -16.61 -19.76 -11.03
CA ARG A 1 -17.50 -18.93 -11.91
C ARG A 1 -18.25 -17.84 -11.12
N THR A 2 -18.73 -18.13 -9.93
CA THR A 2 -19.47 -17.16 -9.09
C THR A 2 -18.53 -16.08 -8.51
N LEU A 3 -17.36 -16.49 -8.03
CA LEU A 3 -16.34 -15.59 -7.45
C LEU A 3 -15.86 -14.55 -8.48
N LYS A 4 -15.47 -15.00 -9.69
CA LYS A 4 -15.04 -14.07 -10.75
C LYS A 4 -16.13 -13.07 -11.12
N LYS A 5 -17.39 -13.49 -11.18
CA LYS A 5 -18.51 -12.57 -11.47
C LYS A 5 -18.74 -11.54 -10.38
N GLN A 6 -18.51 -11.89 -9.11
CA GLN A 6 -18.61 -10.94 -7.99
C GLN A 6 -17.48 -9.91 -8.06
N ILE A 7 -16.24 -10.36 -8.31
CA ILE A 7 -15.08 -9.49 -8.46
C ILE A 7 -15.25 -8.54 -9.65
N ASP A 8 -15.72 -9.06 -10.81
CA ASP A 8 -16.00 -8.25 -11.98
C ASP A 8 -17.07 -7.18 -11.66
N ALA A 9 -18.12 -7.53 -10.90
CA ALA A 9 -19.17 -6.60 -10.53
C ALA A 9 -18.65 -5.49 -9.60
N GLU A 10 -17.87 -5.82 -8.59
CA GLU A 10 -17.23 -4.86 -7.66
C GLU A 10 -16.24 -3.94 -8.42
N TYR A 11 -15.48 -4.48 -9.37
CA TYR A 11 -14.58 -3.70 -10.22
C TYR A 11 -15.36 -2.68 -11.09
N TYR A 12 -16.46 -3.10 -11.73
CA TYR A 12 -17.26 -2.20 -12.53
C TYR A 12 -17.96 -1.12 -11.68
N GLU A 13 -18.43 -1.46 -10.48
CA GLU A 13 -19.01 -0.49 -9.55
C GLU A 13 -17.96 0.55 -9.13
N ALA A 14 -16.75 0.13 -8.78
CA ALA A 14 -15.67 1.03 -8.42
C ALA A 14 -15.29 1.97 -9.58
N LYS A 15 -15.22 1.47 -10.79
CA LYS A 15 -14.94 2.30 -11.98
C LYS A 15 -15.93 3.42 -12.17
N GLU A 16 -17.20 3.22 -11.85
CA GLU A 16 -18.23 4.26 -11.90
C GLU A 16 -18.08 5.29 -10.78
N LEU A 17 -17.45 4.92 -9.66
CA LEU A 17 -17.22 5.79 -8.51
C LEU A 17 -15.93 6.60 -8.64
N LEU A 18 -14.93 6.04 -9.32
CA LEU A 18 -13.58 6.61 -9.50
C LEU A 18 -13.50 7.31 -10.86
N LYS A 19 -14.06 8.52 -10.94
CA LYS A 19 -14.06 9.32 -12.17
C LYS A 19 -12.90 10.31 -12.18
N GLN A 20 -12.16 10.29 -13.29
CA GLN A 20 -11.08 11.24 -13.51
C GLN A 20 -11.61 12.64 -13.84
N ASP A 21 -11.00 13.65 -13.24
CA ASP A 21 -11.17 15.04 -13.67
C ASP A 21 -10.28 15.29 -14.91
N GLU A 22 -10.91 15.54 -16.04
CA GLU A 22 -10.23 15.77 -17.32
C GLU A 22 -9.35 17.03 -17.31
N ALA A 23 -9.69 18.05 -16.50
CA ALA A 23 -8.87 19.24 -16.38
C ALA A 23 -7.52 18.93 -15.75
N VAL A 24 -7.48 18.04 -14.74
CA VAL A 24 -6.25 17.58 -14.11
C VAL A 24 -5.37 16.79 -15.09
N ILE A 25 -5.98 15.96 -15.92
CA ILE A 25 -5.29 15.19 -16.96
C ILE A 25 -4.63 16.10 -17.99
N GLU A 26 -5.34 17.08 -18.52
CA GLU A 26 -4.79 18.02 -19.51
C GLU A 26 -3.70 18.92 -18.90
N GLU A 27 -3.80 19.29 -17.61
CA GLU A 27 -2.75 20.01 -16.89
C GLU A 27 -1.45 19.17 -16.81
N ILE A 28 -1.54 17.88 -16.39
CA ILE A 28 -0.39 16.98 -16.32
C ILE A 28 0.24 16.78 -17.69
N LYS A 29 -0.58 16.59 -18.73
CA LYS A 29 -0.10 16.41 -20.10
C LYS A 29 0.68 17.63 -20.64
N ALA A 30 0.29 18.83 -20.19
CA ALA A 30 1.01 20.05 -20.52
C ALA A 30 2.34 20.19 -19.78
N ILE A 31 2.45 19.63 -18.56
CA ILE A 31 3.67 19.66 -17.73
C ILE A 31 4.68 18.62 -18.24
N ASP A 32 4.29 17.35 -18.31
CA ASP A 32 5.14 16.24 -18.73
C ASP A 32 4.32 15.11 -19.39
N LYS A 33 4.55 14.90 -20.67
CA LYS A 33 3.87 13.87 -21.45
C LYS A 33 4.21 12.45 -21.00
N SER A 34 5.38 12.22 -20.43
CA SER A 34 5.77 10.88 -19.94
C SER A 34 5.06 10.54 -18.64
N VAL A 35 4.91 11.51 -17.74
CA VAL A 35 4.07 11.37 -16.53
C VAL A 35 2.61 11.16 -16.92
N TYR A 36 2.10 11.95 -17.86
CA TYR A 36 0.75 11.76 -18.39
C TYR A 36 0.49 10.34 -18.90
N ASN A 37 1.44 9.74 -19.63
CA ASN A 37 1.27 8.38 -20.15
C ASN A 37 1.11 7.35 -19.02
N GLN A 38 1.88 7.48 -17.93
CA GLN A 38 1.74 6.61 -16.75
C GLN A 38 0.42 6.84 -16.03
N VAL A 39 0.05 8.10 -15.81
CA VAL A 39 -1.22 8.48 -15.18
C VAL A 39 -2.41 7.94 -15.96
N LYS A 40 -2.36 8.10 -17.29
CA LYS A 40 -3.37 7.56 -18.20
C LYS A 40 -3.46 6.04 -18.13
N TYR A 41 -2.34 5.36 -18.11
CA TYR A 41 -2.30 3.90 -17.96
C TYR A 41 -3.02 3.45 -16.68
N ILE A 42 -2.65 4.02 -15.53
CA ILE A 42 -3.27 3.68 -14.24
C ILE A 42 -4.78 4.00 -14.25
N ASN A 43 -5.18 5.15 -14.81
CA ASN A 43 -6.59 5.52 -14.89
C ASN A 43 -7.39 4.58 -15.79
N ASP A 44 -6.90 4.28 -16.99
CA ASP A 44 -7.66 3.55 -18.00
C ASP A 44 -7.72 2.04 -17.75
N TYR A 45 -6.65 1.46 -17.21
CA TYR A 45 -6.51 0.01 -17.02
C TYR A 45 -6.70 -0.46 -15.59
N ALA A 46 -6.37 0.37 -14.60
CA ALA A 46 -6.60 0.06 -13.18
C ALA A 46 -7.79 0.83 -12.58
N ALA A 47 -8.37 1.79 -13.32
CA ALA A 47 -9.49 2.63 -12.90
C ALA A 47 -9.23 3.53 -11.67
N TYR A 48 -7.98 3.94 -11.44
CA TYR A 48 -7.62 4.85 -10.35
C TYR A 48 -7.27 6.25 -10.90
N PRO A 49 -8.11 7.27 -10.65
CA PRO A 49 -7.84 8.64 -11.08
C PRO A 49 -6.71 9.28 -10.25
N ILE A 50 -6.10 10.32 -10.85
CA ILE A 50 -5.14 11.19 -10.17
C ILE A 50 -5.84 12.45 -9.66
N TYR A 51 -5.36 12.98 -8.54
CA TYR A 51 -5.91 14.14 -7.87
C TYR A 51 -4.87 15.23 -7.66
N LYS A 52 -5.32 16.46 -7.74
CA LYS A 52 -4.53 17.68 -7.47
C LYS A 52 -4.76 18.21 -6.06
N ASN A 53 -6.00 18.15 -5.57
CA ASN A 53 -6.41 18.73 -4.29
C ASN A 53 -6.08 17.78 -3.12
N SER A 54 -4.79 17.55 -2.92
CA SER A 54 -4.28 16.66 -1.87
C SER A 54 -2.88 17.04 -1.46
N THR A 55 -2.55 16.80 -0.21
CA THR A 55 -1.20 16.93 0.34
C THR A 55 -0.69 15.55 0.80
N THR A 56 0.62 15.41 0.84
CA THR A 56 1.27 14.19 1.32
C THR A 56 2.32 14.51 2.37
N GLU A 57 2.48 13.62 3.34
CA GLU A 57 3.55 13.65 4.34
C GLU A 57 4.24 12.28 4.36
N PHE A 58 5.53 12.25 4.03
CA PHE A 58 6.34 11.03 4.09
C PHE A 58 6.73 10.73 5.54
N LEU A 59 6.42 9.54 6.02
CA LEU A 59 6.58 9.11 7.40
C LEU A 59 7.59 7.96 7.47
N SER A 60 8.79 8.25 7.94
CA SER A 60 9.86 7.28 8.14
C SER A 60 10.81 7.77 9.25
N PRO A 61 11.28 6.90 10.14
CA PRO A 61 10.98 5.47 10.28
C PRO A 61 9.59 5.19 10.85
N GLY A 62 9.31 3.93 11.21
CA GLY A 62 7.99 3.48 11.68
C GLY A 62 7.49 4.20 12.93
N GLU A 63 8.38 4.66 13.80
CA GLU A 63 8.05 5.42 15.00
C GLU A 63 7.36 6.74 14.64
N VAL A 64 7.80 7.42 13.58
CA VAL A 64 7.18 8.67 13.09
C VAL A 64 5.77 8.39 12.56
N PHE A 65 5.60 7.30 11.81
CA PHE A 65 4.27 6.86 11.37
C PHE A 65 3.36 6.57 12.55
N TYR A 66 3.84 5.86 13.55
CA TYR A 66 3.07 5.47 14.71
C TYR A 66 2.54 6.69 15.50
N GLU A 67 3.42 7.64 15.79
CA GLU A 67 3.03 8.87 16.49
C GLU A 67 1.97 9.65 15.69
N LYS A 68 2.18 9.81 14.38
CA LYS A 68 1.24 10.50 13.50
C LYS A 68 -0.10 9.76 13.39
N LEU A 69 -0.08 8.44 13.29
CA LEU A 69 -1.31 7.63 13.25
C LEU A 69 -2.13 7.80 14.52
N LEU A 70 -1.51 7.73 15.71
CA LEU A 70 -2.22 7.95 16.98
C LEU A 70 -2.82 9.38 17.07
N GLU A 71 -2.09 10.39 16.57
CA GLU A 71 -2.58 11.76 16.52
C GLU A 71 -3.84 11.87 15.65
N GLU A 72 -3.81 11.34 14.43
CA GLU A 72 -4.92 11.47 13.48
C GLU A 72 -6.13 10.59 13.88
N LEU A 73 -5.92 9.39 14.43
CA LEU A 73 -7.00 8.53 14.92
C LEU A 73 -7.82 9.23 16.02
N LYS A 74 -7.18 9.99 16.91
CA LYS A 74 -7.87 10.77 17.97
C LYS A 74 -8.77 11.87 17.42
N LYS A 75 -8.51 12.35 16.20
CA LYS A 75 -9.29 13.40 15.53
C LYS A 75 -10.53 12.88 14.81
N ALA A 76 -10.68 11.57 14.67
CA ALA A 76 -11.81 10.97 13.97
C ALA A 76 -13.15 11.34 14.63
N GLU A 77 -14.11 11.75 13.81
CA GLU A 77 -15.45 12.15 14.27
C GLU A 77 -16.57 11.28 13.69
N HIS A 78 -16.34 10.64 12.54
CA HIS A 78 -17.39 9.92 11.79
C HIS A 78 -17.05 8.46 11.55
N TYR A 79 -15.88 8.15 11.00
CA TYR A 79 -15.48 6.77 10.75
C TYR A 79 -13.97 6.56 10.68
N ILE A 80 -13.57 5.34 11.01
CA ILE A 80 -12.20 4.84 10.87
C ILE A 80 -12.27 3.49 10.16
N PHE A 81 -11.58 3.36 9.03
CA PHE A 81 -11.40 2.11 8.31
C PHE A 81 -9.93 1.70 8.38
N MET A 82 -9.67 0.46 8.79
CA MET A 82 -8.32 -0.08 8.90
C MET A 82 -8.25 -1.45 8.20
N GLU A 83 -7.26 -1.62 7.33
CA GLU A 83 -6.98 -2.84 6.57
C GLU A 83 -5.51 -3.15 6.67
N TYR A 84 -5.15 -4.31 7.27
CA TYR A 84 -3.76 -4.65 7.53
C TYR A 84 -3.48 -6.13 7.31
N PHE A 85 -2.30 -6.41 6.74
CA PHE A 85 -1.85 -7.78 6.54
C PHE A 85 -1.43 -8.44 7.86
N ILE A 86 -0.67 -7.74 8.72
CA ILE A 86 -0.24 -8.24 10.04
C ILE A 86 -0.73 -7.28 11.11
N ILE A 87 -1.35 -7.86 12.13
CA ILE A 87 -1.62 -7.23 13.43
C ILE A 87 -1.05 -8.15 14.49
N HIS A 88 -0.31 -7.60 15.44
CA HIS A 88 0.27 -8.35 16.56
C HIS A 88 -0.02 -7.60 17.87
N GLU A 89 -0.59 -8.29 18.84
CA GLU A 89 -0.83 -7.72 20.18
C GLU A 89 0.51 -7.27 20.79
N GLY A 90 0.56 -6.05 21.28
CA GLY A 90 1.75 -5.38 21.79
C GLY A 90 1.53 -3.88 21.92
N LYS A 91 2.55 -3.12 22.30
CA LYS A 91 2.46 -1.69 22.58
C LYS A 91 1.80 -0.90 21.44
N MET A 92 2.25 -1.14 20.21
CA MET A 92 1.72 -0.43 19.03
C MET A 92 0.23 -0.69 18.85
N TRP A 93 -0.16 -1.96 18.78
CA TRP A 93 -1.56 -2.31 18.56
C TRP A 93 -2.46 -1.98 19.75
N ASP A 94 -2.00 -2.23 20.97
CA ASP A 94 -2.81 -1.99 22.17
C ASP A 94 -3.17 -0.51 22.33
N SER A 95 -2.22 0.40 22.06
CA SER A 95 -2.48 1.84 22.07
C SER A 95 -3.42 2.32 20.96
N ILE A 96 -3.32 1.72 19.77
CA ILE A 96 -4.26 1.97 18.67
C ILE A 96 -5.66 1.47 19.09
N LEU A 97 -5.76 0.24 19.59
CA LEU A 97 -7.01 -0.37 20.00
C LEU A 97 -7.72 0.43 21.10
N GLU A 98 -6.97 0.97 22.06
CA GLU A 98 -7.51 1.84 23.10
C GLU A 98 -8.23 3.06 22.49
N ILE A 99 -7.60 3.74 21.53
CA ILE A 99 -8.22 4.87 20.83
C ILE A 99 -9.45 4.42 20.03
N LEU A 100 -9.36 3.29 19.31
CA LEU A 100 -10.51 2.78 18.53
C LEU A 100 -11.72 2.48 19.42
N VAL A 101 -11.50 1.92 20.60
CA VAL A 101 -12.58 1.64 21.58
C VAL A 101 -13.18 2.93 22.13
N GLU A 102 -12.37 3.96 22.38
CA GLU A 102 -12.88 5.28 22.77
C GLU A 102 -13.73 5.89 21.67
N LYS A 103 -13.26 5.85 20.42
CA LYS A 103 -13.98 6.35 19.26
C LYS A 103 -15.31 5.63 19.02
N VAL A 104 -15.36 4.33 19.22
CA VAL A 104 -16.63 3.57 19.20
C VAL A 104 -17.62 4.10 20.25
N LYS A 105 -17.18 4.41 21.48
CA LYS A 105 -18.03 4.99 22.52
C LYS A 105 -18.52 6.40 22.15
N GLU A 106 -17.74 7.14 21.38
CA GLU A 106 -18.13 8.46 20.83
C GLU A 106 -19.09 8.35 19.64
N GLY A 107 -19.36 7.14 19.13
CA GLY A 107 -20.30 6.88 18.03
C GLY A 107 -19.63 6.82 16.65
N VAL A 108 -18.31 6.80 16.58
CA VAL A 108 -17.55 6.66 15.33
C VAL A 108 -17.71 5.24 14.76
N ASP A 109 -17.96 5.11 13.46
CA ASP A 109 -18.02 3.80 12.76
C ASP A 109 -16.60 3.25 12.55
N VAL A 110 -16.17 2.35 13.42
CA VAL A 110 -14.84 1.72 13.36
C VAL A 110 -14.92 0.36 12.69
N ARG A 111 -14.16 0.18 11.60
CA ARG A 111 -14.09 -1.07 10.84
C ARG A 111 -12.65 -1.56 10.73
N LEU A 112 -12.43 -2.82 11.02
CA LEU A 112 -11.16 -3.50 10.95
C LEU A 112 -11.25 -4.70 9.99
N LEU A 113 -10.34 -4.73 9.01
CA LEU A 113 -10.12 -5.87 8.11
C LEU A 113 -8.69 -6.35 8.26
N TYR A 114 -8.48 -7.65 8.45
CA TYR A 114 -7.14 -8.22 8.49
C TYR A 114 -7.05 -9.53 7.70
N ASP A 115 -5.84 -9.84 7.22
CA ASP A 115 -5.57 -11.08 6.51
C ASP A 115 -5.37 -12.23 7.51
N ASP A 116 -6.07 -13.34 7.32
CA ASP A 116 -6.03 -14.49 8.25
C ASP A 116 -4.65 -15.14 8.31
N MET A 117 -3.98 -15.31 7.16
CA MET A 117 -2.65 -15.92 7.09
C MET A 117 -1.58 -15.00 7.67
N GLY A 118 -1.69 -13.69 7.44
CA GLY A 118 -0.80 -12.68 8.02
C GLY A 118 -0.86 -12.64 9.54
N CYS A 119 -2.03 -12.94 10.10
CA CYS A 119 -2.30 -12.87 11.54
C CYS A 119 -2.37 -14.25 12.25
N ILE A 120 -2.18 -15.35 11.53
CA ILE A 120 -2.40 -16.70 12.08
C ILE A 120 -1.55 -17.06 13.31
N THR A 121 -0.37 -16.45 13.43
CA THR A 121 0.56 -16.66 14.56
C THR A 121 0.64 -15.49 15.51
N THR A 122 -0.01 -14.36 15.18
CA THR A 122 0.13 -13.09 15.90
C THR A 122 -1.14 -12.68 16.64
N LEU A 123 -2.29 -13.21 16.24
CA LEU A 123 -3.57 -12.96 16.90
C LEU A 123 -4.19 -14.26 17.45
N PRO A 124 -4.93 -14.16 18.57
CA PRO A 124 -5.71 -15.29 19.08
C PRO A 124 -6.79 -15.75 18.09
N ASN A 125 -7.13 -17.03 18.17
CA ASN A 125 -8.26 -17.57 17.41
C ASN A 125 -9.53 -16.76 17.63
N LYS A 126 -10.28 -16.50 16.56
CA LYS A 126 -11.53 -15.75 16.59
C LYS A 126 -11.37 -14.30 17.09
N TYR A 127 -10.24 -13.68 16.79
CA TYR A 127 -9.97 -12.32 17.21
C TYR A 127 -11.05 -11.32 16.75
N HIS A 128 -11.67 -11.54 15.58
CA HIS A 128 -12.81 -10.74 15.11
C HIS A 128 -13.98 -10.72 16.10
N GLU A 129 -14.30 -11.85 16.77
CA GLU A 129 -15.35 -11.88 17.80
C GLU A 129 -14.97 -11.02 19.02
N LYS A 130 -13.67 -10.90 19.35
CA LYS A 130 -13.17 -9.99 20.41
C LYS A 130 -13.40 -8.54 20.00
N MET A 131 -13.09 -8.18 18.76
CA MET A 131 -13.30 -6.82 18.24
C MET A 131 -14.79 -6.43 18.21
N GLU A 132 -15.65 -7.33 17.76
CA GLU A 132 -17.10 -7.10 17.74
C GLU A 132 -17.68 -6.84 19.14
N LYS A 133 -17.19 -7.54 20.16
CA LYS A 133 -17.58 -7.29 21.57
C LYS A 133 -17.16 -5.92 22.08
N LEU A 134 -16.13 -5.32 21.48
CA LEU A 134 -15.67 -3.95 21.75
C LEU A 134 -16.44 -2.90 20.93
N GLY A 135 -17.36 -3.33 20.04
CA GLY A 135 -18.14 -2.48 19.17
C GLY A 135 -17.44 -2.15 17.83
N ILE A 136 -16.26 -2.74 17.57
CA ILE A 136 -15.53 -2.60 16.34
C ILE A 136 -16.05 -3.63 15.33
N LYS A 137 -16.55 -3.19 14.19
CA LYS A 137 -16.93 -4.10 13.09
C LYS A 137 -15.68 -4.74 12.53
N CYS A 138 -15.61 -6.07 12.54
CA CYS A 138 -14.38 -6.76 12.16
C CYS A 138 -14.63 -7.87 11.14
N GLN A 139 -13.83 -7.89 10.07
CA GLN A 139 -13.86 -8.94 9.05
C GLN A 139 -12.46 -9.54 8.86
N VAL A 140 -12.44 -10.78 8.39
CA VAL A 140 -11.21 -11.55 8.15
C VAL A 140 -11.12 -11.92 6.68
N PHE A 141 -10.08 -11.42 6.02
CA PHE A 141 -9.84 -11.72 4.61
C PHE A 141 -9.30 -13.13 4.44
N ASN A 142 -9.88 -13.88 3.50
CA ASN A 142 -9.45 -15.19 3.01
C ASN A 142 -9.06 -16.16 4.15
N LYS A 143 -10.05 -16.52 4.98
CA LYS A 143 -9.88 -17.46 6.11
C LYS A 143 -9.12 -18.70 5.67
N PHE A 144 -8.06 -19.02 6.38
CA PHE A 144 -7.23 -20.20 6.08
C PHE A 144 -7.99 -21.48 6.31
N ILE A 145 -8.27 -22.18 5.21
CA ILE A 145 -8.79 -23.54 5.23
C ILE A 145 -7.66 -24.42 4.68
N PRO A 146 -7.21 -25.46 5.39
CA PRO A 146 -6.11 -26.32 4.95
C PRO A 146 -6.53 -27.23 3.78
N ILE A 147 -6.79 -26.63 2.64
CA ILE A 147 -7.10 -27.29 1.37
C ILE A 147 -6.04 -26.83 0.36
N LEU A 148 -5.50 -27.75 -0.45
CA LEU A 148 -4.61 -27.42 -1.55
C LEU A 148 -5.39 -26.65 -2.65
N SER A 149 -5.41 -25.33 -2.53
CA SER A 149 -6.04 -24.43 -3.49
C SER A 149 -5.09 -23.28 -3.81
N VAL A 150 -5.00 -22.90 -5.08
CA VAL A 150 -4.21 -21.76 -5.55
C VAL A 150 -4.71 -20.45 -4.92
N ILE A 151 -6.01 -20.35 -4.64
CA ILE A 151 -6.66 -19.18 -4.02
C ILE A 151 -6.10 -18.87 -2.61
N VAL A 152 -5.57 -19.87 -1.90
CA VAL A 152 -4.94 -19.68 -0.58
C VAL A 152 -3.70 -18.79 -0.66
N ASN A 153 -3.05 -18.68 -1.83
CA ASN A 153 -1.88 -17.84 -2.04
C ASN A 153 -2.21 -16.36 -2.28
N ASN A 154 -3.46 -16.04 -2.64
CA ASN A 154 -3.88 -14.66 -2.84
C ASN A 154 -4.17 -14.02 -1.48
N ARG A 155 -3.29 -13.12 -1.05
CA ARG A 155 -3.35 -12.48 0.27
C ARG A 155 -3.60 -10.98 0.11
N ASP A 156 -4.26 -10.42 1.09
CA ASP A 156 -4.41 -8.97 1.19
C ASP A 156 -3.19 -8.37 1.90
N HIS A 157 -2.23 -7.90 1.08
CA HIS A 157 -0.98 -7.36 1.61
C HIS A 157 -1.02 -5.83 1.78
N ARG A 158 -2.19 -5.21 1.58
CA ARG A 158 -2.37 -3.77 1.76
C ARG A 158 -2.29 -3.38 3.23
N LYS A 159 -1.93 -2.14 3.48
CA LYS A 159 -1.95 -1.49 4.78
C LYS A 159 -2.59 -0.13 4.57
N ILE A 160 -3.85 -0.02 4.90
CA ILE A 160 -4.66 1.18 4.68
C ILE A 160 -5.32 1.59 5.98
N THR A 161 -5.20 2.86 6.33
CA THR A 161 -6.06 3.50 7.32
C THR A 161 -6.74 4.69 6.66
N VAL A 162 -8.06 4.79 6.78
CA VAL A 162 -8.85 5.93 6.32
C VAL A 162 -9.60 6.52 7.50
N ILE A 163 -9.53 7.85 7.66
CA ILE A 163 -10.19 8.60 8.73
C ILE A 163 -11.08 9.67 8.08
N ASP A 164 -12.37 9.61 8.33
CA ASP A 164 -13.39 10.57 7.87
C ASP A 164 -13.32 10.90 6.37
N GLY A 165 -12.74 10.01 5.55
CA GLY A 165 -12.63 10.11 4.10
C GLY A 165 -11.68 11.17 3.56
N HIS A 166 -11.05 11.96 4.41
CA HIS A 166 -10.15 13.02 3.99
C HIS A 166 -8.71 12.87 4.49
N THR A 167 -8.44 11.90 5.38
CA THR A 167 -7.09 11.56 5.84
C THR A 167 -6.88 10.07 5.65
N ALA A 168 -5.77 9.67 5.06
CA ALA A 168 -5.43 8.26 4.91
C ALA A 168 -3.93 8.01 5.08
N PHE A 169 -3.59 6.77 5.42
CA PHE A 169 -2.23 6.25 5.52
C PHE A 169 -2.11 4.99 4.67
N THR A 170 -0.99 4.85 3.98
CA THR A 170 -0.58 3.59 3.34
C THR A 170 0.94 3.48 3.27
N GLY A 171 1.48 2.26 3.09
CA GLY A 171 2.92 2.03 3.01
C GLY A 171 3.32 0.63 3.47
N GLY A 172 4.59 0.45 3.85
CA GLY A 172 5.15 -0.85 4.23
C GLY A 172 4.79 -1.33 5.64
N ILE A 173 4.35 -0.42 6.52
CA ILE A 173 4.26 -0.63 7.97
C ILE A 173 3.02 -1.42 8.36
N ASN A 174 3.21 -2.59 9.01
CA ASN A 174 2.14 -3.32 9.68
C ASN A 174 1.99 -2.88 11.14
N LEU A 175 0.99 -3.42 11.84
CA LEU A 175 0.69 -3.05 13.22
C LEU A 175 1.32 -4.06 14.20
N ALA A 176 2.62 -3.94 14.39
CA ALA A 176 3.39 -4.78 15.31
C ALA A 176 4.64 -4.04 15.82
N ASP A 177 5.11 -4.40 17.01
CA ASP A 177 6.13 -3.69 17.77
C ASP A 177 7.50 -3.64 17.09
N GLU A 178 7.84 -4.62 16.26
CA GLU A 178 9.07 -4.60 15.46
C GLU A 178 9.11 -3.46 14.44
N TYR A 179 7.96 -3.04 13.90
CA TYR A 179 7.89 -1.95 12.92
C TYR A 179 8.18 -0.57 13.51
N ILE A 180 8.04 -0.43 14.83
CA ILE A 180 8.33 0.80 15.57
C ILE A 180 9.57 0.67 16.46
N ASN A 181 10.40 -0.37 16.24
CA ASN A 181 11.62 -0.65 16.98
C ASN A 181 11.45 -0.81 18.51
N GLU A 182 10.23 -1.05 18.99
CA GLU A 182 9.98 -1.40 20.40
C GLU A 182 10.54 -2.78 20.74
N ILE A 183 10.56 -3.68 19.75
CA ILE A 183 11.18 -5.00 19.81
C ILE A 183 12.24 -5.09 18.71
N VAL A 184 13.48 -5.39 19.09
CA VAL A 184 14.57 -5.62 18.14
C VAL A 184 14.53 -7.06 17.65
N ARG A 185 14.07 -7.28 16.43
CA ARG A 185 13.96 -8.62 15.83
C ARG A 185 15.05 -8.92 14.79
N PHE A 186 15.33 -7.97 13.90
CA PHE A 186 16.33 -8.08 12.83
C PHE A 186 17.20 -6.82 12.74
N GLY A 187 17.74 -6.40 13.89
CA GLY A 187 18.40 -5.11 14.02
C GLY A 187 17.37 -3.96 13.96
N HIS A 188 17.82 -2.78 13.56
CA HIS A 188 16.92 -1.64 13.35
C HIS A 188 15.99 -1.90 12.16
N TRP A 189 14.68 -1.83 12.40
CA TRP A 189 13.65 -1.95 11.37
C TRP A 189 13.40 -0.59 10.72
N LYS A 190 13.71 -0.46 9.44
CA LYS A 190 13.48 0.75 8.66
C LYS A 190 12.33 0.55 7.70
N ASP A 191 11.27 1.29 7.93
CA ASP A 191 10.08 1.26 7.06
C ASP A 191 9.61 2.67 6.71
N ALA A 192 8.63 2.75 5.83
CA ALA A 192 8.04 4.00 5.40
C ALA A 192 6.54 3.86 5.14
N SER A 193 5.85 4.94 5.39
CA SER A 193 4.44 5.15 5.06
C SER A 193 4.26 6.56 4.51
N ILE A 194 3.12 6.81 3.90
CA ILE A 194 2.69 8.13 3.46
C ILE A 194 1.34 8.45 4.08
N MET A 195 1.20 9.63 4.64
CA MET A 195 -0.09 10.20 5.00
C MET A 195 -0.58 11.06 3.83
N ILE A 196 -1.83 10.91 3.47
CA ILE A 196 -2.50 11.68 2.41
C ILE A 196 -3.66 12.43 3.05
N LYS A 197 -3.77 13.73 2.77
CA LYS A 197 -4.95 14.54 3.13
C LYS A 197 -5.54 15.16 1.88
N GLY A 198 -6.83 14.94 1.64
CA GLY A 198 -7.54 15.52 0.52
C GLY A 198 -8.31 14.53 -0.34
N GLU A 199 -8.57 14.92 -1.59
CA GLU A 199 -9.45 14.17 -2.50
C GLU A 199 -8.88 12.80 -2.91
N ALA A 200 -7.55 12.65 -2.95
CA ALA A 200 -6.90 11.39 -3.30
C ALA A 200 -7.19 10.24 -2.30
N VAL A 201 -7.60 10.56 -1.07
CA VAL A 201 -8.05 9.58 -0.07
C VAL A 201 -9.21 8.74 -0.58
N TRP A 202 -9.99 9.26 -1.54
CA TRP A 202 -11.11 8.55 -2.13
C TRP A 202 -10.72 7.22 -2.78
N ASN A 203 -9.57 7.16 -3.46
CA ASN A 203 -9.11 5.89 -4.04
C ASN A 203 -8.89 4.82 -2.96
N LEU A 204 -8.24 5.18 -1.83
CA LEU A 204 -8.00 4.26 -0.72
C LEU A 204 -9.31 3.86 0.00
N THR A 205 -10.24 4.81 0.13
CA THR A 205 -11.57 4.54 0.69
C THR A 205 -12.34 3.51 -0.15
N VAL A 206 -12.31 3.67 -1.47
CA VAL A 206 -12.96 2.72 -2.39
C VAL A 206 -12.28 1.36 -2.35
N MET A 207 -10.92 1.31 -2.32
CA MET A 207 -10.17 0.05 -2.17
C MET A 207 -10.60 -0.72 -0.93
N PHE A 208 -10.65 -0.04 0.23
CA PHE A 208 -11.11 -0.66 1.47
C PHE A 208 -12.54 -1.20 1.35
N LEU A 209 -13.48 -0.37 0.88
CA LEU A 209 -14.89 -0.72 0.79
C LEU A 209 -15.15 -1.87 -0.19
N GLN A 210 -14.38 -1.96 -1.28
CA GLN A 210 -14.46 -3.09 -2.22
C GLN A 210 -14.20 -4.42 -1.50
N VAL A 211 -13.09 -4.52 -0.75
CA VAL A 211 -12.76 -5.75 -0.04
C VAL A 211 -13.69 -5.98 1.14
N TRP A 212 -14.10 -4.92 1.83
CA TRP A 212 -15.10 -4.99 2.90
C TRP A 212 -16.43 -5.58 2.40
N ASN A 213 -16.94 -5.09 1.28
CA ASN A 213 -18.16 -5.59 0.66
C ASN A 213 -18.00 -7.03 0.16
N PHE A 214 -16.87 -7.33 -0.47
CA PHE A 214 -16.54 -8.66 -0.98
C PHE A 214 -16.51 -9.71 0.16
N VAL A 215 -15.82 -9.44 1.26
CA VAL A 215 -15.66 -10.37 2.38
C VAL A 215 -16.98 -10.53 3.16
N GLY A 216 -17.69 -9.42 3.40
CA GLY A 216 -18.90 -9.40 4.21
C GLY A 216 -20.19 -9.69 3.43
N PHE A 217 -20.12 -9.84 2.10
CA PHE A 217 -21.30 -9.90 1.21
C PHE A 217 -22.26 -8.72 1.42
N ASN A 218 -21.71 -7.57 1.84
CA ASN A 218 -22.46 -6.34 2.08
C ASN A 218 -22.55 -5.51 0.79
N ARG A 219 -23.52 -4.57 0.77
CA ARG A 219 -23.61 -3.54 -0.27
C ARG A 219 -23.69 -2.20 0.43
N GLU A 220 -22.54 -1.59 0.64
CA GLU A 220 -22.47 -0.26 1.21
C GLU A 220 -22.71 0.80 0.11
N ASP A 221 -23.35 1.89 0.47
CA ASP A 221 -23.38 3.07 -0.39
C ASP A 221 -22.07 3.86 -0.21
N TYR A 222 -21.18 3.71 -1.16
CA TYR A 222 -19.85 4.36 -1.16
C TYR A 222 -19.94 5.88 -1.03
N ASN A 223 -21.00 6.51 -1.57
CA ASN A 223 -21.13 7.97 -1.59
C ASN A 223 -21.22 8.60 -0.19
N LYS A 224 -21.57 7.82 0.84
CA LYS A 224 -21.56 8.26 2.25
C LYS A 224 -20.16 8.57 2.78
N TYR A 225 -19.13 8.09 2.09
CA TYR A 225 -17.74 8.13 2.53
C TYR A 225 -16.85 9.04 1.68
N ARG A 226 -17.46 9.91 0.86
CA ARG A 226 -16.68 10.85 0.03
C ARG A 226 -15.95 11.88 0.85
N PRO A 227 -14.74 12.32 0.42
CA PRO A 227 -13.89 13.26 1.19
C PRO A 227 -14.62 14.54 1.62
N LYS A 228 -15.40 15.15 0.74
CA LYS A 228 -16.14 16.39 1.02
C LYS A 228 -17.41 16.19 1.86
N MET A 229 -17.79 14.97 2.18
CA MET A 229 -18.97 14.72 3.04
C MET A 229 -18.75 15.27 4.46
N TYR A 230 -17.53 15.10 4.97
CA TYR A 230 -17.16 15.49 6.34
C TYR A 230 -16.08 16.57 6.38
N HIS A 231 -15.63 17.05 5.21
CA HIS A 231 -14.67 18.13 5.06
C HIS A 231 -15.13 19.04 3.92
N PRO A 232 -16.09 19.96 4.19
CA PRO A 232 -16.71 20.79 3.16
C PRO A 232 -15.76 21.81 2.54
N ASP A 233 -14.69 22.20 3.24
CA ASP A 233 -13.69 23.17 2.77
C ASP A 233 -12.85 22.61 1.63
N ASP A 234 -12.25 23.50 0.84
CA ASP A 234 -11.35 23.10 -0.22
C ASP A 234 -10.02 22.58 0.36
N PHE A 235 -9.51 21.51 -0.24
CA PHE A 235 -8.23 20.94 0.15
C PHE A 235 -7.06 21.72 -0.46
N VAL A 236 -5.94 21.73 0.28
CA VAL A 236 -4.69 22.31 -0.21
C VAL A 236 -4.17 21.48 -1.38
N THR A 237 -3.61 22.17 -2.37
CA THR A 237 -2.94 21.54 -3.53
C THR A 237 -1.44 21.54 -3.31
N ASP A 238 -0.80 20.36 -3.35
CA ASP A 238 0.64 20.19 -3.26
C ASP A 238 1.09 19.05 -4.20
N GLY A 239 1.14 19.37 -5.50
CA GLY A 239 1.43 18.40 -6.54
C GLY A 239 0.24 17.52 -6.92
N TYR A 240 0.54 16.29 -7.37
CA TYR A 240 -0.46 15.34 -7.84
C TYR A 240 -0.30 14.01 -7.13
N VAL A 241 -1.42 13.38 -6.76
CA VAL A 241 -1.43 12.12 -6.00
C VAL A 241 -2.35 11.11 -6.68
N GLN A 242 -1.83 9.93 -6.98
CA GLN A 242 -2.58 8.84 -7.62
C GLN A 242 -2.44 7.55 -6.82
N PRO A 243 -3.23 7.34 -5.76
CA PRO A 243 -3.27 6.05 -5.09
C PRO A 243 -3.87 5.00 -6.03
N TYR A 244 -3.19 3.87 -6.18
CA TYR A 244 -3.67 2.78 -7.02
C TYR A 244 -3.53 1.44 -6.30
N GLY A 245 -4.38 0.49 -6.69
CA GLY A 245 -4.31 -0.88 -6.22
C GLY A 245 -3.93 -1.84 -7.32
N ASP A 246 -3.39 -2.97 -6.94
CA ASP A 246 -3.14 -4.12 -7.80
C ASP A 246 -3.92 -5.34 -7.27
N SER A 247 -4.40 -6.18 -8.17
CA SER A 247 -5.25 -7.32 -7.84
C SER A 247 -4.81 -8.57 -8.60
N PRO A 248 -4.65 -9.71 -7.93
CA PRO A 248 -4.30 -10.97 -8.62
C PRO A 248 -5.46 -11.58 -9.41
N TYR A 249 -6.62 -10.94 -9.44
CA TYR A 249 -7.83 -11.48 -10.06
C TYR A 249 -8.17 -10.88 -11.42
N ASP A 250 -7.53 -9.79 -11.80
CA ASP A 250 -7.55 -9.30 -13.17
C ASP A 250 -6.35 -9.81 -13.96
N ASN A 251 -6.21 -9.37 -15.20
CA ASN A 251 -5.08 -9.77 -16.05
C ASN A 251 -4.08 -8.62 -16.23
N GLU A 252 -4.17 -7.59 -15.37
CA GLU A 252 -3.34 -6.41 -15.46
C GLU A 252 -2.36 -6.37 -14.28
N LEU A 253 -1.07 -6.35 -14.57
CA LEU A 253 0.00 -6.30 -13.57
C LEU A 253 0.35 -4.84 -13.29
N VAL A 254 -0.54 -4.15 -12.58
CA VAL A 254 -0.46 -2.69 -12.42
C VAL A 254 0.82 -2.29 -11.70
N GLY A 255 1.18 -2.96 -10.62
CA GLY A 255 2.37 -2.65 -9.84
C GLY A 255 3.65 -2.81 -10.64
N GLU A 256 3.80 -3.92 -11.36
CA GLU A 256 4.95 -4.16 -12.22
C GLU A 256 5.05 -3.15 -13.35
N ASN A 257 3.94 -2.89 -14.05
CA ASN A 257 3.90 -1.95 -15.16
C ASN A 257 4.21 -0.52 -14.73
N VAL A 258 3.78 -0.11 -13.54
CA VAL A 258 4.14 1.20 -12.96
C VAL A 258 5.63 1.25 -12.68
N TYR A 259 6.23 0.22 -12.08
CA TYR A 259 7.66 0.17 -11.81
C TYR A 259 8.49 0.18 -13.11
N LEU A 260 8.11 -0.62 -14.10
CA LEU A 260 8.75 -0.61 -15.43
C LEU A 260 8.67 0.76 -16.08
N ASN A 261 7.52 1.42 -16.00
CA ASN A 261 7.32 2.74 -16.58
C ASN A 261 8.21 3.80 -15.94
N ILE A 262 8.31 3.81 -14.59
CA ILE A 262 9.19 4.73 -13.85
C ILE A 262 10.66 4.49 -14.20
N ILE A 263 11.11 3.23 -14.22
CA ILE A 263 12.48 2.87 -14.55
C ILE A 263 12.84 3.31 -15.97
N ASN A 264 11.95 3.04 -16.93
CA ASN A 264 12.18 3.39 -18.34
C ASN A 264 12.12 4.90 -18.63
N LYS A 265 11.44 5.68 -17.77
CA LYS A 265 11.38 7.14 -17.93
C LYS A 265 12.52 7.88 -17.23
N ALA A 266 13.24 7.25 -16.31
CA ALA A 266 14.34 7.86 -15.57
C ALA A 266 15.41 8.43 -16.52
N LYS A 267 15.82 9.67 -16.26
CA LYS A 267 16.82 10.41 -17.08
C LYS A 267 18.14 10.57 -16.33
N ASP A 268 18.05 10.97 -15.06
CA ASP A 268 19.22 11.27 -14.24
C ASP A 268 19.43 10.21 -13.17
N TYR A 269 18.38 9.87 -12.39
CA TYR A 269 18.50 8.87 -11.34
C TYR A 269 17.18 8.17 -10.99
N ILE A 270 17.32 6.96 -10.46
CA ILE A 270 16.24 6.25 -9.77
C ILE A 270 16.78 5.54 -8.52
N TYR A 271 16.20 5.83 -7.35
CA TYR A 271 16.56 5.23 -6.08
C TYR A 271 15.41 4.40 -5.53
N ILE A 272 15.72 3.15 -5.17
CA ILE A 272 14.73 2.14 -4.84
C ILE A 272 15.07 1.52 -3.48
N ASN A 273 14.10 1.46 -2.58
CA ASN A 273 14.17 0.63 -1.39
C ASN A 273 13.20 -0.54 -1.52
N THR A 274 13.65 -1.74 -1.24
CA THR A 274 12.81 -2.95 -1.24
C THR A 274 13.36 -4.00 -0.29
N PRO A 275 12.51 -4.72 0.48
CA PRO A 275 12.98 -5.79 1.35
C PRO A 275 13.44 -7.04 0.59
N TYR A 276 12.91 -7.23 -0.62
CA TYR A 276 13.21 -8.36 -1.47
C TYR A 276 13.47 -7.90 -2.90
N LEU A 277 14.47 -8.50 -3.55
CA LEU A 277 14.83 -8.25 -4.94
C LEU A 277 14.78 -9.59 -5.69
N ILE A 278 13.57 -10.07 -5.94
CA ILE A 278 13.28 -11.36 -6.61
C ILE A 278 12.42 -11.05 -7.82
N ILE A 279 13.03 -10.48 -8.84
CA ILE A 279 12.40 -9.85 -9.99
C ILE A 279 12.42 -10.74 -11.23
N ASP A 280 11.54 -10.46 -12.16
CA ASP A 280 11.51 -11.11 -13.46
C ASP A 280 12.53 -10.53 -14.45
N ASN A 281 12.53 -11.08 -15.65
CA ASN A 281 13.45 -10.66 -16.69
C ASN A 281 13.18 -9.25 -17.22
N GLU A 282 11.94 -8.81 -17.19
CA GLU A 282 11.48 -7.51 -17.63
C GLU A 282 12.07 -6.40 -16.74
N LEU A 283 11.96 -6.53 -15.43
CA LEU A 283 12.54 -5.60 -14.46
C LEU A 283 14.08 -5.65 -14.48
N VAL A 284 14.70 -6.84 -14.59
CA VAL A 284 16.16 -6.95 -14.76
C VAL A 284 16.61 -6.18 -16.00
N THR A 285 15.92 -6.35 -17.11
CA THR A 285 16.26 -5.69 -18.39
C THR A 285 16.10 -4.18 -18.26
N ALA A 286 15.02 -3.70 -17.68
CA ALA A 286 14.77 -2.26 -17.49
C ALA A 286 15.85 -1.61 -16.62
N LEU A 287 16.17 -2.19 -15.45
CA LEU A 287 17.19 -1.69 -14.52
C LEU A 287 18.59 -1.67 -15.17
N THR A 288 18.96 -2.75 -15.87
CA THR A 288 20.27 -2.85 -16.53
C THR A 288 20.38 -1.90 -17.70
N LEU A 289 19.31 -1.72 -18.49
CA LEU A 289 19.28 -0.76 -19.59
C LEU A 289 19.39 0.68 -19.09
N ALA A 290 18.63 1.04 -18.06
CA ALA A 290 18.69 2.37 -17.44
C ALA A 290 20.14 2.69 -16.97
N ALA A 291 20.75 1.79 -16.20
CA ALA A 291 22.13 1.96 -15.73
C ALA A 291 23.14 2.07 -16.87
N LYS A 292 23.06 1.22 -17.90
CA LYS A 292 23.93 1.26 -19.08
C LYS A 292 23.72 2.52 -19.92
N SER A 293 22.54 3.13 -19.85
CA SER A 293 22.22 4.39 -20.53
C SER A 293 22.68 5.63 -19.74
N GLY A 294 23.29 5.46 -18.57
CA GLY A 294 23.87 6.53 -17.77
C GLY A 294 23.02 7.00 -16.60
N VAL A 295 21.85 6.39 -16.35
CA VAL A 295 21.01 6.70 -15.19
C VAL A 295 21.69 6.18 -13.91
N ASP A 296 21.73 6.99 -12.86
CA ASP A 296 22.20 6.56 -11.54
C ASP A 296 21.14 5.68 -10.84
N VAL A 297 21.22 4.36 -11.06
CA VAL A 297 20.31 3.38 -10.47
C VAL A 297 20.86 2.90 -9.14
N ARG A 298 20.14 3.15 -8.05
CA ARG A 298 20.52 2.68 -6.70
C ARG A 298 19.41 1.86 -6.08
N ILE A 299 19.77 0.70 -5.52
CA ILE A 299 18.82 -0.20 -4.84
C ILE A 299 19.35 -0.45 -3.43
N VAL A 300 18.50 -0.30 -2.42
CA VAL A 300 18.80 -0.63 -1.03
C VAL A 300 17.96 -1.82 -0.60
N THR A 301 18.64 -2.84 -0.08
CA THR A 301 18.04 -4.08 0.43
C THR A 301 18.48 -4.32 1.90
N PRO A 302 17.86 -5.26 2.64
CA PRO A 302 18.28 -5.57 4.00
C PRO A 302 19.69 -6.18 4.08
N PHE A 303 20.43 -5.81 5.13
CA PHE A 303 21.66 -6.52 5.50
C PHE A 303 21.37 -7.74 6.37
N ILE A 304 20.43 -7.61 7.33
CA ILE A 304 19.98 -8.72 8.19
C ILE A 304 18.70 -9.30 7.57
N GLU A 305 18.68 -10.59 7.33
CA GLU A 305 17.54 -11.29 6.73
C GLU A 305 16.42 -11.58 7.74
N ASP A 306 15.17 -11.48 7.28
CA ASP A 306 14.01 -12.05 7.97
C ASP A 306 13.76 -13.51 7.55
N LYS A 307 14.08 -13.84 6.29
CA LYS A 307 13.94 -15.16 5.66
C LYS A 307 15.23 -15.50 4.88
N TRP A 308 16.01 -16.43 5.38
CA TRP A 308 17.29 -16.83 4.78
C TRP A 308 17.19 -17.18 3.29
N TYR A 309 16.13 -17.90 2.89
CA TYR A 309 15.94 -18.30 1.50
C TYR A 309 15.65 -17.11 0.56
N ALA A 310 14.83 -16.14 0.99
CA ALA A 310 14.53 -14.95 0.22
C ALA A 310 15.78 -14.06 0.09
N HIS A 311 16.60 -13.99 1.13
CA HIS A 311 17.85 -13.23 1.12
C HIS A 311 18.90 -13.82 0.17
N ILE A 312 19.03 -15.15 0.13
CA ILE A 312 19.93 -15.83 -0.83
C ILE A 312 19.49 -15.53 -2.27
N VAL A 313 18.19 -15.64 -2.56
CA VAL A 313 17.67 -15.36 -3.90
C VAL A 313 17.89 -13.88 -4.26
N THR A 314 17.59 -12.94 -3.34
CA THR A 314 17.86 -11.51 -3.54
C THR A 314 19.32 -11.26 -3.92
N ARG A 315 20.27 -11.84 -3.18
CA ARG A 315 21.70 -11.69 -3.46
C ARG A 315 22.14 -12.35 -4.79
N ALA A 316 21.43 -13.34 -5.27
CA ALA A 316 21.72 -13.96 -6.57
C ALA A 316 21.56 -12.98 -7.74
N TYR A 317 20.69 -11.96 -7.62
CA TYR A 317 20.53 -10.90 -8.64
C TYR A 317 21.63 -9.85 -8.62
N TYR A 318 22.40 -9.72 -7.52
CA TYR A 318 23.38 -8.64 -7.37
C TYR A 318 24.45 -8.64 -8.46
N ALA A 319 25.05 -9.79 -8.74
CA ALA A 319 26.15 -9.87 -9.71
C ALA A 319 25.72 -9.29 -11.07
N GLN A 320 24.62 -9.75 -11.62
CA GLN A 320 24.11 -9.33 -12.92
C GLN A 320 23.78 -7.82 -12.96
N LEU A 321 23.18 -7.30 -11.91
CA LEU A 321 22.81 -5.89 -11.82
C LEU A 321 24.05 -5.00 -11.66
N ILE A 322 24.97 -5.37 -10.78
CA ILE A 322 26.23 -4.62 -10.53
C ILE A 322 27.11 -4.60 -11.78
N GLU A 323 27.26 -5.71 -12.48
CA GLU A 323 28.00 -5.79 -13.74
C GLU A 323 27.43 -4.84 -14.82
N SER A 324 26.15 -4.51 -14.72
CA SER A 324 25.46 -3.58 -15.61
C SER A 324 25.54 -2.12 -15.18
N GLY A 325 26.14 -1.83 -14.01
CA GLY A 325 26.29 -0.47 -13.47
C GLY A 325 25.26 -0.07 -12.43
N VAL A 326 24.32 -0.95 -12.05
CA VAL A 326 23.41 -0.72 -10.93
C VAL A 326 24.19 -0.73 -9.62
N LYS A 327 23.95 0.25 -8.74
CA LYS A 327 24.57 0.33 -7.41
C LYS A 327 23.64 -0.29 -6.38
N ILE A 328 24.11 -1.36 -5.73
CA ILE A 328 23.34 -2.05 -4.67
C ILE A 328 23.98 -1.78 -3.32
N TYR A 329 23.13 -1.42 -2.36
CA TYR A 329 23.50 -1.17 -0.97
C TYR A 329 22.71 -2.09 -0.06
N GLU A 330 23.34 -2.55 1.01
CA GLU A 330 22.65 -3.24 2.09
C GLU A 330 22.52 -2.33 3.32
N TYR A 331 21.32 -2.26 3.88
CA TYR A 331 21.04 -1.47 5.08
C TYR A 331 21.66 -2.12 6.30
N THR A 332 22.88 -1.73 6.63
CA THR A 332 23.72 -2.36 7.67
C THR A 332 23.16 -2.27 9.09
N PRO A 333 22.35 -1.25 9.52
CA PRO A 333 21.77 -1.26 10.86
C PRO A 333 20.75 -2.38 11.11
N GLY A 334 20.21 -3.00 10.03
CA GLY A 334 19.21 -4.04 10.21
C GLY A 334 18.43 -4.41 8.97
N PHE A 335 17.09 -4.38 9.10
CA PHE A 335 16.15 -4.79 8.08
C PHE A 335 15.41 -3.57 7.50
N ILE A 336 15.63 -3.27 6.22
CA ILE A 336 14.83 -2.29 5.49
C ILE A 336 13.61 -2.98 4.89
N HIS A 337 12.42 -2.50 5.24
CA HIS A 337 11.15 -3.05 4.77
C HIS A 337 10.32 -2.05 3.95
N SER A 338 10.81 -0.84 3.75
CA SER A 338 10.16 0.16 2.91
C SER A 338 10.13 -0.26 1.44
N LYS A 339 9.06 0.11 0.73
CA LYS A 339 8.89 -0.05 -0.72
C LYS A 339 8.71 1.35 -1.27
N THR A 340 9.81 1.94 -1.67
CA THR A 340 9.83 3.33 -2.15
C THR A 340 10.65 3.47 -3.40
N PHE A 341 10.19 4.33 -4.31
CA PHE A 341 10.92 4.75 -5.50
C PHE A 341 10.99 6.28 -5.50
N VAL A 342 12.13 6.82 -5.87
CA VAL A 342 12.30 8.25 -6.17
C VAL A 342 13.01 8.36 -7.50
N CYS A 343 12.44 9.11 -8.42
CA CYS A 343 12.94 9.27 -9.79
C CYS A 343 12.99 10.75 -10.16
N ASP A 344 14.18 11.25 -10.49
CA ASP A 344 14.47 12.56 -11.10
C ASP A 344 13.84 13.77 -10.36
N ASP A 345 13.62 13.71 -9.03
CA ASP A 345 12.87 14.71 -8.25
C ASP A 345 11.42 14.97 -8.73
N GLU A 346 10.91 14.14 -9.65
CA GLU A 346 9.60 14.31 -10.27
C GLU A 346 8.56 13.31 -9.77
N ILE A 347 8.97 12.03 -9.53
CA ILE A 347 8.07 10.97 -9.12
C ILE A 347 8.55 10.31 -7.85
N GLY A 348 7.66 10.21 -6.87
CA GLY A 348 7.82 9.38 -5.67
C GLY A 348 6.76 8.27 -5.63
N VAL A 349 7.15 7.08 -5.19
CA VAL A 349 6.23 5.97 -4.88
C VAL A 349 6.46 5.53 -3.45
N VAL A 350 5.39 5.39 -2.70
CA VAL A 350 5.36 4.77 -1.37
C VAL A 350 4.17 3.83 -1.33
N GLY A 351 4.40 2.56 -1.04
CA GLY A 351 3.31 1.58 -1.06
C GLY A 351 3.66 0.26 -0.39
N THR A 352 2.89 -0.76 -0.76
CA THR A 352 3.00 -2.09 -0.17
C THR A 352 3.75 -3.08 -1.08
N ILE A 353 3.92 -2.76 -2.38
CA ILE A 353 4.40 -3.65 -3.43
C ILE A 353 5.91 -3.87 -3.32
N ASN A 354 6.33 -5.07 -2.90
CA ASN A 354 7.73 -5.48 -2.94
C ASN A 354 8.18 -5.73 -4.39
N MET A 355 9.48 -5.62 -4.65
CA MET A 355 10.09 -6.15 -5.88
C MET A 355 10.29 -7.67 -5.75
N ASP A 356 9.19 -8.40 -5.56
CA ASP A 356 9.19 -9.87 -5.52
C ASP A 356 7.96 -10.45 -6.24
N TYR A 357 8.10 -11.70 -6.66
CA TYR A 357 7.09 -12.40 -7.43
C TYR A 357 5.72 -12.50 -6.74
N ARG A 358 5.68 -12.57 -5.41
CA ARG A 358 4.41 -12.66 -4.68
C ARG A 358 3.66 -11.34 -4.70
N SER A 359 4.35 -10.23 -4.48
CA SER A 359 3.74 -8.90 -4.54
C SER A 359 3.30 -8.54 -5.95
N LEU A 360 4.11 -8.86 -6.97
CA LEU A 360 3.82 -8.50 -8.35
C LEU A 360 2.71 -9.33 -9.01
N TYR A 361 2.43 -10.57 -8.51
CA TYR A 361 1.54 -11.50 -9.23
C TYR A 361 0.45 -12.14 -8.36
N LEU A 362 0.56 -12.14 -7.04
CA LEU A 362 -0.29 -12.99 -6.20
C LEU A 362 -1.06 -12.25 -5.11
N HIS A 363 -0.66 -11.04 -4.74
CA HIS A 363 -1.25 -10.30 -3.64
C HIS A 363 -2.14 -9.15 -4.11
N PHE A 364 -3.11 -8.78 -3.25
CA PHE A 364 -3.69 -7.45 -3.32
C PHE A 364 -2.70 -6.47 -2.71
N GLU A 365 -2.37 -5.42 -3.45
CA GLU A 365 -1.37 -4.42 -3.10
C GLU A 365 -1.89 -2.99 -3.35
N CYS A 366 -1.22 -1.99 -2.82
CA CYS A 366 -1.48 -0.59 -3.14
C CYS A 366 -0.21 0.29 -3.03
#